data_8fb6e8585b8dccf0b449a625e71b343e
#
_entry.id   8fb6e8585b8dccf0b449a625e71b343e
#
_cell.length_a   1.000
_cell.length_b   1.000
_cell.length_c   1.000
_cell.angle_alpha   90.00
_cell.angle_beta   90.00
_cell.angle_gamma   90.00
#
_symmetry.space_group_name_H-M   'P 1'
#
loop_
_entity.id
_entity.type
_entity.pdbx_description
1 polymer ?
#
loop_
_entity_poly.entity_id
_entity_poly.type
_entity_poly.pdbx_seq_one_letter_code
_entity_poly.pdbx_strand_id
1 'polypeptide(L)'
;MSDKAAIDQLVVHYKELKNEIHKVIVGQDDVVDQVLISIFSKGHCLLVGVPGLAKTLLVNTISDCLGLSFNRIQFTPDLMPSDIVGSEILNEKREFQFLKGPLFSNIVLADEINRTPPKTQSALLEAMQERSVTAAGNNYPLPAPFFVLATQNPIEQEGTYPLPEAQLDRFMFNVWVDYPSFSEEMAIVKATTSNQTVSLQRIVDGEQIMNYQDLIRRIPVADNVLEYAVRLVAKTRVNDENAPKITKDYITWGAGPRASQYLIIGAKCHAALNGKYSPDIEDVKAVAKPILRHRLVRNYRAEAEGYSMDRIIEELM
;
A
#
# COMPACT_ATOMS: atom_id res chain seq x y z
N MET A 1 19.48 -0.45 22.14
CA MET A 1 19.29 -1.83 21.61
C MET A 1 20.15 -1.96 20.36
N SER A 2 20.82 -3.11 20.10
CA SER A 2 21.53 -3.32 18.82
C SER A 2 20.51 -3.51 17.69
N ASP A 3 20.88 -3.13 16.46
CA ASP A 3 19.97 -3.31 15.29
C ASP A 3 19.56 -4.78 15.12
N LYS A 4 20.45 -5.72 15.43
CA LYS A 4 20.13 -7.16 15.43
C LYS A 4 19.00 -7.49 16.42
N ALA A 5 19.11 -7.09 17.67
CA ALA A 5 18.08 -7.33 18.68
C ALA A 5 16.75 -6.62 18.32
N ALA A 6 16.82 -5.46 17.65
CA ALA A 6 15.63 -4.75 17.18
C ALA A 6 14.94 -5.49 16.01
N ILE A 7 15.70 -6.14 15.12
CA ILE A 7 15.14 -7.02 14.08
C ILE A 7 14.47 -8.25 14.71
N ASP A 8 15.14 -8.90 15.66
CA ASP A 8 14.56 -10.06 16.35
C ASP A 8 13.23 -9.70 17.04
N GLN A 9 13.15 -8.51 17.66
CA GLN A 9 11.91 -8.01 18.25
C GLN A 9 10.83 -7.69 17.21
N LEU A 10 11.21 -7.10 16.07
CA LEU A 10 10.29 -6.86 14.95
C LEU A 10 9.65 -8.17 14.46
N VAL A 11 10.43 -9.26 14.34
CA VAL A 11 9.92 -10.58 13.95
C VAL A 11 8.88 -11.10 14.95
N VAL A 12 9.11 -10.92 16.24
CA VAL A 12 8.15 -11.32 17.28
C VAL A 12 6.85 -10.54 17.13
N HIS A 13 6.93 -9.20 17.09
CA HIS A 13 5.76 -8.34 16.93
C HIS A 13 5.00 -8.61 15.61
N TYR A 14 5.72 -8.87 14.51
CA TYR A 14 5.09 -9.20 13.24
C TYR A 14 4.24 -10.48 13.32
N LYS A 15 4.77 -11.54 13.97
CA LYS A 15 4.03 -12.79 14.18
C LYS A 15 2.81 -12.57 15.08
N GLU A 16 2.97 -11.82 16.15
CA GLU A 16 1.87 -11.45 17.04
C GLU A 16 0.80 -10.64 16.31
N LEU A 17 1.20 -9.66 15.49
CA LEU A 17 0.28 -8.87 14.64
C LEU A 17 -0.51 -9.77 13.69
N LYS A 18 0.15 -10.68 12.98
CA LYS A 18 -0.56 -11.63 12.09
C LYS A 18 -1.56 -12.48 12.84
N ASN A 19 -1.16 -13.05 13.99
CA ASN A 19 -2.04 -13.86 14.83
C ASN A 19 -3.24 -13.05 15.33
N GLU A 20 -3.04 -11.78 15.67
CA GLU A 20 -4.10 -10.92 16.15
C GLU A 20 -5.08 -10.55 15.03
N ILE A 21 -4.55 -10.18 13.85
CA ILE A 21 -5.32 -9.86 12.64
C ILE A 21 -6.17 -11.07 12.23
N HIS A 22 -5.61 -12.29 12.26
CA HIS A 22 -6.30 -13.52 11.87
C HIS A 22 -7.41 -13.97 12.83
N LYS A 23 -7.57 -13.33 13.99
CA LYS A 23 -8.78 -13.52 14.80
C LYS A 23 -10.05 -12.98 14.14
N VAL A 24 -9.89 -12.01 13.23
CA VAL A 24 -10.99 -11.32 12.52
C VAL A 24 -10.95 -11.59 11.03
N ILE A 25 -9.77 -11.57 10.42
CA ILE A 25 -9.56 -11.76 8.99
C ILE A 25 -9.20 -13.22 8.72
N VAL A 26 -10.06 -13.90 7.99
CA VAL A 26 -9.85 -15.30 7.60
C VAL A 26 -9.16 -15.35 6.24
N GLY A 27 -8.06 -16.09 6.16
CA GLY A 27 -7.25 -16.15 4.93
C GLY A 27 -6.57 -14.81 4.63
N GLN A 28 -6.37 -14.52 3.34
CA GLN A 28 -5.75 -13.28 2.85
C GLN A 28 -4.34 -13.03 3.41
N ASP A 29 -3.58 -14.09 3.73
CA ASP A 29 -2.24 -13.98 4.30
C ASP A 29 -1.32 -13.07 3.48
N ASP A 30 -1.29 -13.25 2.15
CA ASP A 30 -0.48 -12.45 1.24
C ASP A 30 -0.87 -10.97 1.25
N VAL A 31 -2.17 -10.68 1.38
CA VAL A 31 -2.69 -9.30 1.46
C VAL A 31 -2.24 -8.64 2.76
N VAL A 32 -2.39 -9.35 3.88
CA VAL A 32 -1.93 -8.88 5.21
C VAL A 32 -0.43 -8.60 5.18
N ASP A 33 0.36 -9.53 4.65
CA ASP A 33 1.82 -9.40 4.57
C ASP A 33 2.23 -8.20 3.72
N GLN A 34 1.63 -8.02 2.55
CA GLN A 34 1.92 -6.89 1.67
C GLN A 34 1.54 -5.55 2.31
N VAL A 35 0.40 -5.47 3.01
CA VAL A 35 -0.02 -4.26 3.71
C VAL A 35 0.95 -3.95 4.87
N LEU A 36 1.34 -4.93 5.68
CA LEU A 36 2.29 -4.75 6.78
C LEU A 36 3.68 -4.35 6.26
N ILE A 37 4.17 -4.99 5.19
CA ILE A 37 5.43 -4.59 4.53
C ILE A 37 5.37 -3.14 4.08
N SER A 38 4.26 -2.69 3.50
CA SER A 38 4.10 -1.28 3.11
C SER A 38 4.14 -0.33 4.30
N ILE A 39 3.44 -0.66 5.40
CA ILE A 39 3.43 0.17 6.62
C ILE A 39 4.85 0.30 7.18
N PHE A 40 5.55 -0.81 7.36
CA PHE A 40 6.91 -0.81 7.89
C PHE A 40 7.94 -0.23 6.91
N SER A 41 7.67 -0.25 5.61
CA SER A 41 8.50 0.40 4.58
C SER A 41 8.21 1.90 4.41
N LYS A 42 7.24 2.45 5.17
CA LYS A 42 6.80 3.85 5.05
C LYS A 42 6.19 4.16 3.66
N GLY A 43 5.59 3.14 3.02
CA GLY A 43 4.90 3.23 1.74
C GLY A 43 3.38 3.34 1.89
N HIS A 44 2.67 3.49 0.79
CA HIS A 44 1.21 3.50 0.70
C HIS A 44 0.74 2.33 -0.18
N CYS A 45 -0.48 1.82 0.01
CA CYS A 45 -1.02 0.70 -0.76
C CYS A 45 -2.24 1.08 -1.58
N LEU A 46 -2.35 0.46 -2.75
CA LEU A 46 -3.57 0.40 -3.55
C LEU A 46 -4.12 -1.02 -3.49
N LEU A 47 -5.30 -1.20 -2.90
CA LEU A 47 -6.01 -2.47 -2.85
C LEU A 47 -6.97 -2.57 -4.05
N VAL A 48 -6.76 -3.54 -4.91
CA VAL A 48 -7.62 -3.79 -6.07
C VAL A 48 -8.40 -5.08 -5.85
N GLY A 49 -9.71 -5.01 -5.90
CA GLY A 49 -10.57 -6.18 -5.71
C GLY A 49 -12.04 -5.79 -5.74
N VAL A 50 -12.89 -6.77 -6.01
CA VAL A 50 -14.34 -6.59 -6.07
C VAL A 50 -14.93 -6.14 -4.72
N PRO A 51 -16.12 -5.55 -4.69
CA PRO A 51 -16.82 -5.23 -3.45
C PRO A 51 -17.09 -6.47 -2.61
N GLY A 52 -17.22 -6.30 -1.29
CA GLY A 52 -17.57 -7.40 -0.37
C GLY A 52 -16.40 -8.24 0.14
N LEU A 53 -15.17 -7.99 -0.27
CA LEU A 53 -13.97 -8.72 0.18
C LEU A 53 -13.35 -8.19 1.48
N ALA A 54 -14.14 -7.63 2.35
CA ALA A 54 -13.76 -7.17 3.70
C ALA A 54 -12.60 -6.17 3.76
N LYS A 55 -12.30 -5.42 2.68
CA LYS A 55 -11.19 -4.45 2.64
C LYS A 55 -11.23 -3.45 3.79
N THR A 56 -12.40 -2.88 4.07
CA THR A 56 -12.59 -1.94 5.20
C THR A 56 -12.35 -2.61 6.55
N LEU A 57 -12.85 -3.84 6.73
CA LEU A 57 -12.64 -4.60 7.96
C LEU A 57 -11.15 -4.91 8.17
N LEU A 58 -10.43 -5.31 7.12
CA LEU A 58 -8.99 -5.55 7.16
C LEU A 58 -8.23 -4.31 7.66
N VAL A 59 -8.50 -3.14 7.06
CA VAL A 59 -7.78 -1.91 7.42
C VAL A 59 -8.09 -1.47 8.85
N ASN A 60 -9.36 -1.56 9.26
CA ASN A 60 -9.76 -1.24 10.63
C ASN A 60 -9.10 -2.19 11.64
N THR A 61 -9.11 -3.51 11.37
CA THR A 61 -8.43 -4.51 12.20
C THR A 61 -6.94 -4.23 12.34
N ILE A 62 -6.25 -3.90 11.23
CA ILE A 62 -4.84 -3.54 11.26
C ILE A 62 -4.62 -2.28 12.12
N SER A 63 -5.47 -1.25 11.96
CA SER A 63 -5.32 0.00 12.73
C SER A 63 -5.49 -0.22 14.23
N ASP A 64 -6.44 -1.06 14.64
CA ASP A 64 -6.66 -1.43 16.03
C ASP A 64 -5.45 -2.17 16.62
N CYS A 65 -4.93 -3.16 15.90
CA CYS A 65 -3.74 -3.92 16.33
C CYS A 65 -2.47 -3.05 16.42
N LEU A 66 -2.39 -1.99 15.61
CA LEU A 66 -1.29 -1.01 15.61
C LEU A 66 -1.52 0.16 16.58
N GLY A 67 -2.69 0.26 17.21
CA GLY A 67 -3.06 1.36 18.09
C GLY A 67 -2.99 2.73 17.42
N LEU A 68 -3.33 2.80 16.14
CA LEU A 68 -3.29 4.00 15.31
C LEU A 68 -4.70 4.57 15.08
N SER A 69 -4.79 5.89 14.95
CA SER A 69 -6.04 6.54 14.55
C SER A 69 -6.40 6.19 13.12
N PHE A 70 -7.68 5.91 12.87
CA PHE A 70 -8.21 5.48 11.58
C PHE A 70 -9.36 6.37 11.12
N ASN A 71 -9.34 6.76 9.85
CA ASN A 71 -10.47 7.39 9.17
C ASN A 71 -10.73 6.71 7.82
N ARG A 72 -12.01 6.50 7.52
CA ARG A 72 -12.48 6.08 6.20
C ARG A 72 -13.05 7.27 5.45
N ILE A 73 -12.62 7.44 4.21
CA ILE A 73 -13.15 8.44 3.27
C ILE A 73 -13.74 7.66 2.10
N GLN A 74 -15.08 7.74 1.95
CA GLN A 74 -15.74 7.18 0.76
C GLN A 74 -15.63 8.21 -0.37
N PHE A 75 -14.97 7.84 -1.44
CA PHE A 75 -14.82 8.69 -2.61
C PHE A 75 -16.08 8.62 -3.47
N THR A 76 -16.73 9.75 -3.68
CA THR A 76 -17.96 9.92 -4.47
C THR A 76 -17.76 11.01 -5.52
N PRO A 77 -18.57 11.06 -6.60
CA PRO A 77 -18.40 12.04 -7.67
C PRO A 77 -18.48 13.49 -7.22
N ASP A 78 -19.18 13.76 -6.13
CA ASP A 78 -19.42 15.09 -5.55
C ASP A 78 -18.41 15.47 -4.43
N LEU A 79 -17.52 14.55 -4.03
CA LEU A 79 -16.54 14.79 -2.97
C LEU A 79 -15.55 15.89 -3.38
N MET A 80 -15.42 16.91 -2.55
CA MET A 80 -14.52 18.04 -2.77
C MET A 80 -13.18 17.88 -2.03
N PRO A 81 -12.10 18.52 -2.48
CA PRO A 81 -10.82 18.52 -1.75
C PRO A 81 -10.95 19.01 -0.30
N SER A 82 -11.80 20.03 -0.05
CA SER A 82 -12.06 20.55 1.30
C SER A 82 -12.67 19.53 2.25
N ASP A 83 -13.44 18.55 1.73
CA ASP A 83 -14.08 17.52 2.54
C ASP A 83 -13.05 16.53 3.11
N ILE A 84 -11.93 16.34 2.41
CA ILE A 84 -10.86 15.44 2.84
C ILE A 84 -9.73 16.15 3.59
N VAL A 85 -9.40 17.37 3.15
CA VAL A 85 -8.30 18.19 3.71
C VAL A 85 -8.77 18.95 4.95
N GLY A 86 -10.01 19.46 4.92
CA GLY A 86 -10.53 20.42 5.87
C GLY A 86 -10.70 21.80 5.28
N SER A 87 -11.31 22.69 6.03
CA SER A 87 -11.63 24.06 5.61
C SER A 87 -11.45 25.06 6.73
N GLU A 88 -11.28 26.33 6.37
CA GLU A 88 -11.37 27.42 7.35
C GLU A 88 -12.84 27.74 7.62
N ILE A 89 -13.14 27.88 8.90
CA ILE A 89 -14.46 28.32 9.39
C ILE A 89 -14.28 29.57 10.27
N LEU A 90 -15.29 30.41 10.31
CA LEU A 90 -15.36 31.49 11.28
C LEU A 90 -15.89 30.92 12.62
N ASN A 91 -15.09 31.06 13.68
CA ASN A 91 -15.51 30.69 15.03
C ASN A 91 -16.47 31.73 15.61
N GLU A 92 -17.03 31.46 16.81
CA GLU A 92 -17.96 32.36 17.49
C GLU A 92 -17.36 33.75 17.77
N LYS A 93 -16.04 33.86 17.84
CA LYS A 93 -15.29 35.12 18.03
C LYS A 93 -15.00 35.86 16.72
N ARG A 94 -15.52 35.35 15.57
CA ARG A 94 -15.26 35.86 14.21
C ARG A 94 -13.78 35.79 13.81
N GLU A 95 -13.03 34.80 14.32
CA GLU A 95 -11.67 34.48 13.92
C GLU A 95 -11.69 33.29 12.97
N PHE A 96 -10.83 33.29 11.95
CA PHE A 96 -10.66 32.15 11.08
C PHE A 96 -9.97 31.01 11.83
N GLN A 97 -10.58 29.84 11.81
CA GLN A 97 -10.04 28.63 12.40
C GLN A 97 -10.05 27.50 11.37
N PHE A 98 -8.91 26.82 11.20
CA PHE A 98 -8.84 25.65 10.36
C PHE A 98 -9.47 24.43 11.04
N LEU A 99 -10.53 23.91 10.45
CA LEU A 99 -11.16 22.66 10.84
C LEU A 99 -10.50 21.53 10.05
N LYS A 100 -9.77 20.66 10.75
CA LYS A 100 -9.07 19.52 10.16
C LYS A 100 -10.05 18.52 9.55
N GLY A 101 -9.78 18.11 8.32
CA GLY A 101 -10.52 17.05 7.63
C GLY A 101 -10.07 15.64 8.03
N PRO A 102 -10.70 14.60 7.45
CA PRO A 102 -10.44 13.20 7.79
C PRO A 102 -9.02 12.72 7.42
N LEU A 103 -8.25 13.46 6.61
CA LEU A 103 -6.83 13.15 6.36
C LEU A 103 -5.95 13.25 7.61
N PHE A 104 -6.40 13.97 8.66
CA PHE A 104 -5.64 14.11 9.90
C PHE A 104 -5.81 12.89 10.82
N SER A 105 -5.45 11.71 10.30
CA SER A 105 -5.34 10.45 11.05
C SER A 105 -4.09 9.70 10.61
N ASN A 106 -3.68 8.70 11.40
CA ASN A 106 -2.50 7.91 11.08
C ASN A 106 -2.74 6.97 9.88
N ILE A 107 -3.92 6.33 9.85
CA ILE A 107 -4.34 5.45 8.76
C ILE A 107 -5.58 6.05 8.10
N VAL A 108 -5.51 6.25 6.80
CA VAL A 108 -6.63 6.70 5.96
C VAL A 108 -6.97 5.61 4.96
N LEU A 109 -8.21 5.14 5.01
CA LEU A 109 -8.80 4.32 3.95
C LEU A 109 -9.50 5.23 2.94
N ALA A 110 -8.90 5.42 1.77
CA ALA A 110 -9.50 6.10 0.64
C ALA A 110 -10.29 5.09 -0.20
N ASP A 111 -11.57 4.92 0.12
CA ASP A 111 -12.40 3.88 -0.47
C ASP A 111 -12.98 4.34 -1.81
N GLU A 112 -12.78 3.51 -2.86
CA GLU A 112 -13.19 3.77 -4.24
C GLU A 112 -12.60 5.07 -4.83
N ILE A 113 -11.29 5.28 -4.69
CA ILE A 113 -10.57 6.49 -5.08
C ILE A 113 -10.85 6.93 -6.54
N ASN A 114 -11.14 5.98 -7.43
CA ASN A 114 -11.43 6.24 -8.82
C ASN A 114 -12.84 6.79 -9.09
N ARG A 115 -13.73 6.92 -8.09
CA ARG A 115 -15.08 7.49 -8.26
C ARG A 115 -15.13 9.01 -8.16
N THR A 116 -14.05 9.64 -7.76
CA THR A 116 -13.97 11.10 -7.56
C THR A 116 -13.17 11.76 -8.67
N PRO A 117 -13.51 13.00 -9.09
CA PRO A 117 -12.75 13.73 -10.09
C PRO A 117 -11.28 13.94 -9.72
N PRO A 118 -10.38 14.14 -10.71
CA PRO A 118 -8.93 14.22 -10.51
C PRO A 118 -8.46 15.26 -9.49
N LYS A 119 -9.23 16.34 -9.30
CA LYS A 119 -8.88 17.42 -8.35
C LYS A 119 -8.84 16.90 -6.89
N THR A 120 -9.83 16.09 -6.50
CA THR A 120 -9.89 15.53 -5.14
C THR A 120 -8.91 14.38 -4.97
N GLN A 121 -8.71 13.55 -6.01
CA GLN A 121 -7.65 12.54 -6.02
C GLN A 121 -6.28 13.20 -5.81
N SER A 122 -5.99 14.31 -6.50
CA SER A 122 -4.72 15.03 -6.40
C SER A 122 -4.45 15.55 -4.99
N ALA A 123 -5.47 16.02 -4.27
CA ALA A 123 -5.31 16.48 -2.89
C ALA A 123 -4.87 15.33 -1.94
N LEU A 124 -5.44 14.14 -2.08
CA LEU A 124 -4.99 12.96 -1.33
C LEU A 124 -3.54 12.57 -1.69
N LEU A 125 -3.24 12.55 -3.00
CA LEU A 125 -1.91 12.13 -3.49
C LEU A 125 -0.81 13.13 -3.13
N GLU A 126 -1.13 14.42 -3.02
CA GLU A 126 -0.24 15.44 -2.47
C GLU A 126 0.03 15.20 -0.98
N ALA A 127 -1.02 14.99 -0.20
CA ALA A 127 -0.90 14.67 1.22
C ALA A 127 -0.05 13.41 1.49
N MET A 128 -0.16 12.39 0.62
CA MET A 128 0.66 11.17 0.69
C MET A 128 2.15 11.47 0.47
N GLN A 129 2.47 12.35 -0.46
CA GLN A 129 3.84 12.68 -0.82
C GLN A 129 4.49 13.63 0.18
N GLU A 130 3.80 14.73 0.51
CA GLU A 130 4.32 15.81 1.35
C GLU A 130 4.15 15.53 2.85
N ARG A 131 3.27 14.58 3.24
CA ARG A 131 2.88 14.29 4.63
C ARG A 131 2.40 15.52 5.37
N SER A 132 1.84 16.44 4.64
CA SER A 132 1.28 17.67 5.12
C SER A 132 0.16 18.12 4.18
N VAL A 133 -0.64 19.03 4.66
CA VAL A 133 -1.74 19.67 3.93
C VAL A 133 -1.53 21.16 3.94
N THR A 134 -1.60 21.79 2.78
CA THR A 134 -1.59 23.26 2.67
C THR A 134 -3.02 23.76 2.58
N ALA A 135 -3.43 24.56 3.56
CA ALA A 135 -4.75 25.19 3.58
C ALA A 135 -4.61 26.64 4.05
N ALA A 136 -5.30 27.57 3.37
CA ALA A 136 -5.30 28.99 3.67
C ALA A 136 -3.89 29.61 3.82
N GLY A 137 -2.93 29.18 3.03
CA GLY A 137 -1.55 29.66 3.07
C GLY A 137 -0.68 29.07 4.18
N ASN A 138 -1.24 28.21 5.05
CA ASN A 138 -0.52 27.54 6.11
C ASN A 138 -0.28 26.07 5.79
N ASN A 139 0.86 25.53 6.24
CA ASN A 139 1.19 24.10 6.10
C ASN A 139 0.90 23.38 7.43
N TYR A 140 0.06 22.35 7.36
CA TYR A 140 -0.35 21.55 8.51
C TYR A 140 0.24 20.14 8.37
N PRO A 141 1.17 19.72 9.24
CA PRO A 141 1.73 18.37 9.19
C PRO A 141 0.66 17.33 9.57
N LEU A 142 0.67 16.20 8.85
CA LEU A 142 -0.16 15.05 9.17
C LEU A 142 0.46 14.25 10.33
N PRO A 143 -0.35 13.52 11.12
CA PRO A 143 0.16 12.70 12.22
C PRO A 143 1.10 11.60 11.70
N ALA A 144 2.20 11.35 12.40
CA ALA A 144 3.13 10.28 12.08
C ALA A 144 2.93 9.08 13.03
N PRO A 145 3.04 7.83 12.51
CA PRO A 145 3.19 7.46 11.11
C PRO A 145 1.92 7.75 10.30
N PHE A 146 2.07 8.17 9.04
CA PHE A 146 0.94 8.42 8.14
C PHE A 146 0.93 7.39 7.02
N PHE A 147 -0.20 6.72 6.85
CA PHE A 147 -0.37 5.65 5.89
C PHE A 147 -1.73 5.74 5.18
N VAL A 148 -1.73 5.60 3.86
CA VAL A 148 -2.94 5.56 3.03
C VAL A 148 -3.09 4.19 2.39
N LEU A 149 -4.26 3.59 2.58
CA LEU A 149 -4.75 2.50 1.74
C LEU A 149 -5.85 3.06 0.86
N ALA A 150 -5.64 3.06 -0.44
CA ALA A 150 -6.68 3.37 -1.40
C ALA A 150 -7.30 2.08 -1.93
N THR A 151 -8.59 2.09 -2.25
CA THR A 151 -9.24 0.96 -2.92
C THR A 151 -9.70 1.32 -4.31
N GLN A 152 -9.65 0.34 -5.20
CA GLN A 152 -10.28 0.41 -6.53
C GLN A 152 -11.11 -0.83 -6.78
N ASN A 153 -12.27 -0.63 -7.39
CA ASN A 153 -13.09 -1.71 -7.91
C ASN A 153 -12.75 -1.90 -9.41
N PRO A 154 -12.20 -3.04 -9.82
CA PRO A 154 -11.79 -3.23 -11.21
C PRO A 154 -12.97 -3.46 -12.18
N ILE A 155 -14.16 -3.76 -11.66
CA ILE A 155 -15.35 -4.07 -12.48
C ILE A 155 -16.13 -2.81 -12.83
N GLU A 156 -16.15 -1.81 -11.93
CA GLU A 156 -16.86 -0.56 -12.16
C GLU A 156 -16.07 0.36 -13.10
N GLN A 157 -16.58 0.53 -14.33
CA GLN A 157 -15.99 1.43 -15.31
C GLN A 157 -16.84 2.70 -15.53
N GLU A 158 -18.16 2.61 -15.39
CA GLU A 158 -19.05 3.76 -15.54
C GLU A 158 -18.93 4.73 -14.37
N GLY A 159 -18.84 6.03 -14.68
CA GLY A 159 -18.73 7.08 -13.67
C GLY A 159 -17.42 7.08 -12.90
N THR A 160 -16.36 6.45 -13.44
CA THR A 160 -15.04 6.42 -12.81
C THR A 160 -14.02 7.31 -13.53
N TYR A 161 -13.04 7.78 -12.75
CA TYR A 161 -11.90 8.57 -13.21
C TYR A 161 -10.62 7.77 -12.90
N PRO A 162 -10.06 7.05 -13.88
CA PRO A 162 -8.86 6.25 -13.66
C PRO A 162 -7.70 7.14 -13.21
N LEU A 163 -6.91 6.63 -12.28
CA LEU A 163 -5.68 7.30 -11.85
C LEU A 163 -4.63 7.21 -12.98
N PRO A 164 -4.04 8.34 -13.41
CA PRO A 164 -2.90 8.31 -14.33
C PRO A 164 -1.71 7.52 -13.75
N GLU A 165 -0.87 6.96 -14.62
CA GLU A 165 0.30 6.15 -14.24
C GLU A 165 1.25 6.90 -13.29
N ALA A 166 1.45 8.20 -13.51
CA ALA A 166 2.28 9.06 -12.64
C ALA A 166 1.71 9.20 -11.23
N GLN A 167 0.40 9.05 -11.06
CA GLN A 167 -0.27 9.06 -9.76
C GLN A 167 -0.23 7.67 -9.11
N LEU A 168 -0.43 6.62 -9.90
CA LEU A 168 -0.30 5.23 -9.45
C LEU A 168 1.12 4.95 -8.92
N ASP A 169 2.16 5.52 -9.52
CA ASP A 169 3.55 5.35 -9.08
C ASP A 169 3.82 5.82 -7.64
N ARG A 170 2.94 6.62 -7.04
CA ARG A 170 3.04 7.05 -5.63
C ARG A 170 2.70 5.94 -4.63
N PHE A 171 1.89 4.97 -5.03
CA PHE A 171 1.64 3.78 -4.22
C PHE A 171 2.83 2.83 -4.29
N MET A 172 3.26 2.33 -3.15
CA MET A 172 4.34 1.34 -3.10
C MET A 172 3.88 0.02 -3.69
N PHE A 173 2.74 -0.49 -3.21
CA PHE A 173 2.17 -1.76 -3.63
C PHE A 173 0.80 -1.57 -4.28
N ASN A 174 0.56 -2.37 -5.32
CA ASN A 174 -0.74 -2.70 -5.85
C ASN A 174 -1.08 -4.12 -5.39
N VAL A 175 -1.96 -4.22 -4.42
CA VAL A 175 -2.32 -5.46 -3.74
C VAL A 175 -3.65 -5.95 -4.30
N TRP A 176 -3.66 -7.15 -4.86
CA TRP A 176 -4.87 -7.78 -5.35
C TRP A 176 -5.55 -8.57 -4.24
N VAL A 177 -6.85 -8.32 -4.09
CA VAL A 177 -7.70 -8.99 -3.13
C VAL A 177 -8.66 -9.88 -3.92
N ASP A 178 -8.40 -11.18 -3.89
CA ASP A 178 -9.20 -12.18 -4.59
C ASP A 178 -10.30 -12.76 -3.69
N TYR A 179 -11.21 -13.53 -4.30
CA TYR A 179 -12.21 -14.28 -3.57
C TYR A 179 -11.56 -15.29 -2.62
N PRO A 180 -12.17 -15.52 -1.44
CA PRO A 180 -11.70 -16.56 -0.55
C PRO A 180 -11.88 -17.95 -1.19
N SER A 181 -11.04 -18.89 -0.80
CA SER A 181 -11.25 -20.30 -1.11
C SER A 181 -12.53 -20.82 -0.44
N PHE A 182 -13.06 -21.94 -0.90
CA PHE A 182 -14.27 -22.55 -0.30
C PHE A 182 -14.12 -22.79 1.22
N SER A 183 -12.93 -23.23 1.66
CA SER A 183 -12.66 -23.47 3.08
C SER A 183 -12.63 -22.19 3.90
N GLU A 184 -12.04 -21.12 3.36
CA GLU A 184 -12.00 -19.80 3.98
C GLU A 184 -13.40 -19.19 4.04
N GLU A 185 -14.20 -19.28 2.95
CA GLU A 185 -15.57 -18.79 2.93
C GLU A 185 -16.45 -19.51 3.96
N MET A 186 -16.30 -20.83 4.12
CA MET A 186 -16.97 -21.59 5.17
C MET A 186 -16.58 -21.10 6.57
N ALA A 187 -15.30 -20.76 6.77
CA ALA A 187 -14.82 -20.23 8.06
C ALA A 187 -15.37 -18.82 8.31
N ILE A 188 -15.40 -17.95 7.27
CA ILE A 188 -15.99 -16.61 7.33
C ILE A 188 -17.46 -16.69 7.75
N VAL A 189 -18.26 -17.53 7.07
CA VAL A 189 -19.68 -17.68 7.38
C VAL A 189 -19.89 -18.13 8.83
N LYS A 190 -19.14 -19.12 9.30
CA LYS A 190 -19.21 -19.58 10.69
C LYS A 190 -18.86 -18.46 11.69
N ALA A 191 -17.81 -17.70 11.43
CA ALA A 191 -17.37 -16.60 12.30
C ALA A 191 -18.38 -15.45 12.34
N THR A 192 -18.90 -15.03 11.16
CA THR A 192 -19.76 -13.84 11.04
C THR A 192 -21.22 -14.09 11.39
N THR A 193 -21.68 -15.34 11.38
CA THR A 193 -23.05 -15.72 11.79
C THR A 193 -23.14 -16.24 13.22
N SER A 194 -22.03 -16.27 13.96
CA SER A 194 -22.00 -16.65 15.36
C SER A 194 -22.06 -15.39 16.26
N ASN A 195 -22.47 -15.59 17.51
CA ASN A 195 -22.56 -14.50 18.51
C ASN A 195 -21.21 -14.20 19.22
N GLN A 196 -20.08 -14.51 18.56
CA GLN A 196 -18.76 -14.29 19.12
C GLN A 196 -18.29 -12.86 18.88
N THR A 197 -17.96 -12.15 19.96
CA THR A 197 -17.27 -10.87 19.90
C THR A 197 -15.77 -11.10 20.05
N VAL A 198 -14.99 -10.69 19.06
CA VAL A 198 -13.52 -10.76 19.09
C VAL A 198 -13.00 -9.46 19.69
N SER A 199 -12.22 -9.56 20.78
CA SER A 199 -11.48 -8.42 21.32
C SER A 199 -10.06 -8.45 20.77
N LEU A 200 -9.66 -7.37 20.08
CA LEU A 200 -8.32 -7.21 19.54
C LEU A 200 -7.38 -6.57 20.57
N GLN A 201 -6.14 -7.03 20.57
CA GLN A 201 -5.08 -6.45 21.39
C GLN A 201 -4.17 -5.56 20.54
N ARG A 202 -3.79 -4.42 21.11
CA ARG A 202 -2.75 -3.59 20.54
C ARG A 202 -1.39 -4.25 20.75
N ILE A 203 -0.66 -4.51 19.66
CA ILE A 203 0.64 -5.20 19.67
C ILE A 203 1.81 -4.21 19.63
N VAL A 204 1.69 -3.17 18.80
CA VAL A 204 2.69 -2.11 18.65
C VAL A 204 2.02 -0.75 18.68
N ASP A 205 2.82 0.30 18.84
CA ASP A 205 2.35 1.67 18.77
C ASP A 205 3.04 2.48 17.67
N GLY A 206 2.56 3.71 17.47
CA GLY A 206 3.07 4.60 16.43
C GLY A 206 4.56 4.90 16.54
N GLU A 207 5.09 5.05 17.76
CA GLU A 207 6.52 5.27 17.99
C GLU A 207 7.34 4.02 17.63
N GLN A 208 6.89 2.85 18.04
CA GLN A 208 7.54 1.59 17.66
C GLN A 208 7.52 1.37 16.15
N ILE A 209 6.42 1.70 15.47
CA ILE A 209 6.34 1.62 14.00
C ILE A 209 7.37 2.54 13.36
N MET A 210 7.49 3.79 13.79
CA MET A 210 8.49 4.73 13.26
C MET A 210 9.93 4.22 13.51
N ASN A 211 10.20 3.67 14.68
CA ASN A 211 11.49 3.06 15.00
C ASN A 211 11.81 1.88 14.07
N TYR A 212 10.81 1.03 13.74
CA TYR A 212 10.99 -0.06 12.79
C TYR A 212 11.17 0.43 11.36
N GLN A 213 10.47 1.50 10.94
CA GLN A 213 10.68 2.13 9.63
C GLN A 213 12.12 2.63 9.48
N ASP A 214 12.68 3.25 10.51
CA ASP A 214 14.05 3.73 10.50
C ASP A 214 15.07 2.57 10.58
N LEU A 215 14.77 1.51 11.33
CA LEU A 215 15.57 0.29 11.38
C LEU A 215 15.68 -0.35 10.00
N ILE A 216 14.57 -0.56 9.30
CA ILE A 216 14.53 -1.16 7.97
C ILE A 216 15.38 -0.35 6.98
N ARG A 217 15.37 0.98 7.05
CA ARG A 217 16.21 1.82 6.20
C ARG A 217 17.71 1.60 6.43
N ARG A 218 18.12 1.33 7.68
CA ARG A 218 19.53 1.08 8.04
C ARG A 218 20.03 -0.32 7.67
N ILE A 219 19.16 -1.28 7.36
CA ILE A 219 19.58 -2.63 6.96
C ILE A 219 20.52 -2.55 5.76
N PRO A 220 21.72 -3.14 5.83
CA PRO A 220 22.66 -3.17 4.71
C PRO A 220 22.13 -4.01 3.55
N VAL A 221 22.55 -3.67 2.35
CA VAL A 221 22.20 -4.40 1.11
C VAL A 221 23.49 -4.66 0.34
N ALA A 222 23.70 -5.88 -0.10
CA ALA A 222 24.85 -6.24 -0.94
C ALA A 222 24.67 -5.68 -2.37
N ASP A 223 25.78 -5.29 -3.00
CA ASP A 223 25.77 -4.68 -4.33
C ASP A 223 25.10 -5.54 -5.41
N ASN A 224 25.26 -6.86 -5.36
CA ASN A 224 24.59 -7.78 -6.28
C ASN A 224 23.06 -7.76 -6.18
N VAL A 225 22.51 -7.50 -4.99
CA VAL A 225 21.06 -7.35 -4.77
C VAL A 225 20.56 -6.03 -5.31
N LEU A 226 21.33 -4.94 -5.08
CA LEU A 226 21.06 -3.63 -5.67
C LEU A 226 21.06 -3.70 -7.19
N GLU A 227 22.10 -4.31 -7.76
CA GLU A 227 22.25 -4.49 -9.20
C GLU A 227 21.08 -5.29 -9.78
N TYR A 228 20.70 -6.40 -9.13
CA TYR A 228 19.56 -7.21 -9.55
C TYR A 228 18.26 -6.39 -9.61
N ALA A 229 17.94 -5.64 -8.57
CA ALA A 229 16.72 -4.81 -8.53
C ALA A 229 16.73 -3.73 -9.64
N VAL A 230 17.85 -3.06 -9.86
CA VAL A 230 17.98 -2.04 -10.92
C VAL A 230 17.89 -2.70 -12.30
N ARG A 231 18.55 -3.84 -12.53
CA ARG A 231 18.47 -4.59 -13.80
C ARG A 231 17.05 -5.09 -14.06
N LEU A 232 16.33 -5.57 -13.03
CA LEU A 232 14.94 -6.01 -13.18
C LEU A 232 14.06 -4.85 -13.68
N VAL A 233 14.21 -3.66 -13.12
CA VAL A 233 13.47 -2.49 -13.58
C VAL A 233 13.91 -2.04 -14.98
N ALA A 234 15.20 -2.06 -15.29
CA ALA A 234 15.72 -1.74 -16.63
C ALA A 234 15.15 -2.68 -17.70
N LYS A 235 15.07 -4.00 -17.43
CA LYS A 235 14.44 -4.97 -18.33
C LYS A 235 13.00 -4.64 -18.71
N THR A 236 12.27 -3.85 -17.91
CA THR A 236 10.90 -3.44 -18.24
C THR A 236 10.81 -2.34 -19.30
N ARG A 237 11.91 -1.66 -19.62
CA ARG A 237 11.96 -0.49 -20.50
C ARG A 237 12.14 -0.90 -21.95
N VAL A 238 11.15 -0.64 -22.78
CA VAL A 238 11.13 -1.05 -24.20
C VAL A 238 12.27 -0.46 -25.01
N ASN A 239 12.71 0.75 -24.67
CA ASN A 239 13.78 1.46 -25.37
C ASN A 239 15.19 1.08 -24.88
N ASP A 240 15.32 0.18 -23.92
CA ASP A 240 16.63 -0.35 -23.49
C ASP A 240 17.14 -1.32 -24.53
N GLU A 241 18.40 -1.18 -24.96
CA GLU A 241 19.02 -2.07 -25.97
C GLU A 241 18.99 -3.53 -25.52
N ASN A 242 19.14 -3.76 -24.21
CA ASN A 242 19.13 -5.08 -23.59
C ASN A 242 17.73 -5.55 -23.14
N ALA A 243 16.66 -4.83 -23.55
CA ALA A 243 15.31 -5.23 -23.19
C ALA A 243 15.00 -6.64 -23.71
N PRO A 244 14.52 -7.56 -22.85
CA PRO A 244 14.18 -8.92 -23.25
C PRO A 244 13.04 -8.92 -24.28
N LYS A 245 12.94 -10.03 -25.02
CA LYS A 245 11.91 -10.18 -26.06
C LYS A 245 10.50 -9.95 -25.50
N ILE A 246 10.20 -10.47 -24.30
CA ILE A 246 8.90 -10.32 -23.65
C ILE A 246 8.53 -8.85 -23.44
N THR A 247 9.50 -8.00 -23.06
CA THR A 247 9.31 -6.56 -22.91
C THR A 247 8.96 -5.91 -24.26
N LYS A 248 9.75 -6.21 -25.31
CA LYS A 248 9.53 -5.66 -26.66
C LYS A 248 8.21 -6.11 -27.26
N ASP A 249 7.79 -7.35 -26.97
CA ASP A 249 6.55 -7.93 -27.50
C ASP A 249 5.29 -7.47 -26.76
N TYR A 250 5.35 -7.21 -25.44
CA TYR A 250 4.14 -7.08 -24.60
C TYR A 250 4.05 -5.81 -23.76
N ILE A 251 5.11 -5.00 -23.64
CA ILE A 251 5.10 -3.78 -22.83
C ILE A 251 5.11 -2.56 -23.75
N THR A 252 4.26 -1.57 -23.46
CA THR A 252 4.29 -0.25 -24.06
C THR A 252 5.14 0.72 -23.23
N TRP A 253 5.04 0.65 -21.92
CA TRP A 253 5.73 1.53 -20.99
C TRP A 253 6.27 0.78 -19.78
N GLY A 254 7.55 0.99 -19.48
CA GLY A 254 8.27 0.36 -18.38
C GLY A 254 8.38 1.23 -17.13
N ALA A 255 8.84 0.65 -16.02
CA ALA A 255 8.92 1.29 -14.73
C ALA A 255 10.06 2.31 -14.61
N GLY A 256 9.81 3.38 -13.81
CA GLY A 256 10.77 4.41 -13.46
C GLY A 256 11.68 4.03 -12.27
N PRO A 257 12.63 4.91 -11.89
CA PRO A 257 13.59 4.65 -10.79
C PRO A 257 12.93 4.43 -9.42
N ARG A 258 11.71 4.97 -9.18
CA ARG A 258 10.97 4.75 -7.94
C ARG A 258 10.66 3.27 -7.71
N ALA A 259 10.45 2.50 -8.78
CA ALA A 259 10.29 1.05 -8.68
C ALA A 259 11.52 0.38 -8.07
N SER A 260 12.75 0.73 -8.51
CA SER A 260 13.99 0.19 -7.93
C SER A 260 14.13 0.55 -6.45
N GLN A 261 13.75 1.78 -6.07
CA GLN A 261 13.77 2.21 -4.66
C GLN A 261 12.80 1.38 -3.81
N TYR A 262 11.57 1.16 -4.31
CA TYR A 262 10.58 0.34 -3.60
C TYR A 262 10.95 -1.14 -3.57
N LEU A 263 11.57 -1.68 -4.61
CA LEU A 263 12.08 -3.06 -4.60
C LEU A 263 13.10 -3.25 -3.48
N ILE A 264 14.04 -2.33 -3.32
CA ILE A 264 15.07 -2.44 -2.27
C ILE A 264 14.49 -2.25 -0.87
N ILE A 265 13.66 -1.22 -0.65
CA ILE A 265 13.09 -1.01 0.70
C ILE A 265 12.09 -2.11 1.07
N GLY A 266 11.32 -2.61 0.10
CA GLY A 266 10.42 -3.74 0.28
C GLY A 266 11.17 -5.03 0.58
N ALA A 267 12.27 -5.30 -0.14
CA ALA A 267 13.12 -6.47 0.11
C ALA A 267 13.79 -6.41 1.49
N LYS A 268 14.27 -5.24 1.94
CA LYS A 268 14.77 -5.05 3.31
C LYS A 268 13.71 -5.37 4.35
N CYS A 269 12.49 -4.88 4.15
CA CYS A 269 11.38 -5.15 5.06
C CYS A 269 11.03 -6.64 5.05
N HIS A 270 10.84 -7.24 3.88
CA HIS A 270 10.56 -8.68 3.73
C HIS A 270 11.61 -9.54 4.41
N ALA A 271 12.90 -9.25 4.19
CA ALA A 271 14.01 -9.95 4.83
C ALA A 271 13.94 -9.83 6.38
N ALA A 272 13.74 -8.60 6.89
CA ALA A 272 13.67 -8.36 8.32
C ALA A 272 12.51 -9.10 9.00
N LEU A 273 11.31 -9.09 8.38
CA LEU A 273 10.15 -9.81 8.88
C LEU A 273 10.34 -11.34 8.89
N ASN A 274 11.22 -11.85 8.02
CA ASN A 274 11.62 -13.26 7.95
C ASN A 274 12.89 -13.57 8.78
N GLY A 275 13.34 -12.65 9.64
CA GLY A 275 14.47 -12.86 10.54
C GLY A 275 15.85 -12.77 9.87
N LYS A 276 15.95 -12.22 8.67
CA LYS A 276 17.21 -11.94 7.98
C LYS A 276 17.72 -10.54 8.32
N TYR A 277 19.03 -10.39 8.43
CA TYR A 277 19.68 -9.09 8.73
C TYR A 277 20.15 -8.35 7.48
N SER A 278 19.95 -8.93 6.30
CA SER A 278 20.24 -8.36 4.99
C SER A 278 19.35 -9.06 3.96
N PRO A 279 18.78 -8.33 2.98
CA PRO A 279 18.01 -8.96 1.91
C PRO A 279 18.91 -9.70 0.93
N ASP A 280 18.33 -10.70 0.28
CA ASP A 280 18.88 -11.38 -0.89
C ASP A 280 17.97 -11.18 -2.13
N ILE A 281 18.32 -11.82 -3.24
CA ILE A 281 17.57 -11.71 -4.50
C ILE A 281 16.15 -12.26 -4.36
N GLU A 282 15.93 -13.29 -3.54
CA GLU A 282 14.61 -13.88 -3.33
C GLU A 282 13.69 -12.89 -2.58
N ASP A 283 14.23 -12.08 -1.68
CA ASP A 283 13.46 -11.01 -1.03
C ASP A 283 13.01 -9.93 -2.02
N VAL A 284 13.85 -9.61 -3.04
CA VAL A 284 13.47 -8.70 -4.13
C VAL A 284 12.35 -9.30 -4.98
N LYS A 285 12.46 -10.59 -5.34
CA LYS A 285 11.43 -11.30 -6.12
C LYS A 285 10.09 -11.37 -5.37
N ALA A 286 10.12 -11.61 -4.06
CA ALA A 286 8.93 -11.70 -3.23
C ALA A 286 8.06 -10.43 -3.29
N VAL A 287 8.67 -9.25 -3.43
CA VAL A 287 7.96 -7.96 -3.50
C VAL A 287 7.79 -7.42 -4.92
N ALA A 288 8.35 -8.10 -5.94
CA ALA A 288 8.41 -7.56 -7.30
C ALA A 288 7.02 -7.38 -7.93
N LYS A 289 6.14 -8.38 -7.85
CA LYS A 289 4.79 -8.30 -8.44
C LYS A 289 3.99 -7.12 -7.93
N PRO A 290 3.73 -6.97 -6.62
CA PRO A 290 2.91 -5.86 -6.12
C PRO A 290 3.55 -4.49 -6.34
N ILE A 291 4.88 -4.40 -6.53
CA ILE A 291 5.57 -3.16 -6.86
C ILE A 291 5.46 -2.81 -8.34
N LEU A 292 5.55 -3.79 -9.25
CA LEU A 292 5.65 -3.52 -10.68
C LEU A 292 4.31 -3.50 -11.41
N ARG A 293 3.27 -4.18 -10.92
CA ARG A 293 1.96 -4.34 -11.60
C ARG A 293 1.37 -3.03 -12.14
N HIS A 294 1.41 -1.96 -11.37
CA HIS A 294 0.81 -0.67 -11.68
C HIS A 294 1.81 0.34 -12.28
N ARG A 295 3.02 -0.11 -12.56
CA ARG A 295 4.10 0.69 -13.15
C ARG A 295 4.43 0.30 -14.57
N LEU A 296 3.85 -0.81 -15.01
CA LEU A 296 4.03 -1.33 -16.37
C LEU A 296 2.72 -1.19 -17.13
N VAL A 297 2.81 -0.81 -18.39
CA VAL A 297 1.65 -0.72 -19.29
C VAL A 297 1.80 -1.77 -20.37
N ARG A 298 0.85 -2.69 -20.44
CA ARG A 298 0.78 -3.71 -21.50
C ARG A 298 0.39 -3.05 -22.84
N ASN A 299 0.84 -3.65 -23.93
CA ASN A 299 0.35 -3.28 -25.24
C ASN A 299 -0.88 -4.13 -25.65
N TYR A 300 -1.51 -3.76 -26.76
CA TYR A 300 -2.67 -4.46 -27.29
C TYR A 300 -2.41 -5.95 -27.57
N ARG A 301 -1.20 -6.30 -27.99
CA ARG A 301 -0.82 -7.69 -28.27
C ARG A 301 -0.86 -8.56 -27.00
N ALA A 302 -0.37 -8.04 -25.87
CA ALA A 302 -0.44 -8.73 -24.59
C ALA A 302 -1.89 -9.01 -24.16
N GLU A 303 -2.80 -8.07 -24.41
CA GLU A 303 -4.22 -8.24 -24.12
C GLU A 303 -4.86 -9.29 -25.04
N ALA A 304 -4.59 -9.21 -26.35
CA ALA A 304 -5.13 -10.15 -27.34
C ALA A 304 -4.64 -11.59 -27.11
N GLU A 305 -3.40 -11.79 -26.69
CA GLU A 305 -2.81 -13.10 -26.41
C GLU A 305 -3.04 -13.59 -24.97
N GLY A 306 -3.75 -12.80 -24.12
CA GLY A 306 -4.08 -13.17 -22.74
C GLY A 306 -2.89 -13.18 -21.78
N TYR A 307 -1.82 -12.42 -22.07
CA TYR A 307 -0.68 -12.26 -21.16
C TYR A 307 -1.04 -11.36 -19.99
N SER A 308 -1.11 -11.94 -18.79
CA SER A 308 -1.33 -11.17 -17.57
C SER A 308 -0.06 -10.37 -17.20
N MET A 309 -0.23 -9.26 -16.47
CA MET A 309 0.91 -8.47 -15.99
C MET A 309 1.81 -9.30 -15.08
N ASP A 310 1.25 -10.11 -14.19
CA ASP A 310 2.00 -10.96 -13.28
C ASP A 310 2.88 -11.98 -14.02
N ARG A 311 2.35 -12.59 -15.09
CA ARG A 311 3.13 -13.49 -15.94
C ARG A 311 4.30 -12.79 -16.61
N ILE A 312 4.08 -11.55 -17.10
CA ILE A 312 5.17 -10.76 -17.70
C ILE A 312 6.26 -10.48 -16.66
N ILE A 313 5.87 -10.09 -15.43
CA ILE A 313 6.82 -9.82 -14.35
C ILE A 313 7.57 -11.10 -13.96
N GLU A 314 6.90 -12.25 -13.88
CA GLU A 314 7.53 -13.55 -13.59
C GLU A 314 8.61 -13.91 -14.63
N GLU A 315 8.33 -13.72 -15.91
CA GLU A 315 9.28 -14.01 -16.98
C GLU A 315 10.47 -13.02 -17.03
N LEU A 316 10.35 -11.84 -16.37
CA LEU A 316 11.43 -10.85 -16.25
C LEU A 316 12.38 -11.14 -15.08
N MET A 317 11.90 -11.83 -14.03
CA MET A 317 12.66 -12.19 -12.83
C MET A 317 13.66 -13.29 -13.11
#